data_ce32a3296938a666616a2c2ea656021e
#
_entry.id   ce32a3296938a666616a2c2ea656021e
#
_cell.length_a   1.000
_cell.length_b   1.000
_cell.length_c   1.000
_cell.angle_alpha   90.00
_cell.angle_beta   90.00
_cell.angle_gamma   90.00
#
_symmetry.space_group_name_H-M   'P 1'
#
loop_
_entity.id
_entity.type
_entity.pdbx_description
1 polymer ?
#
loop_
_entity_poly.entity_id
_entity_poly.type
_entity_poly.pdbx_seq_one_letter_code
_entity_poly.pdbx_strand_id
1 'polypeptide(L)'
;LEDSENLLKDYPVESGLPKLIVWPESVFPDPFFKKDGSRKRVQEWARKHQTSILLASIDWEMDENGPRFFGISVMVGPDGKIIGRYNKMFLIPFGETLPFADWFPEIANWLRKKIHNMSQFERGTEYTVFELNQGLKVSASICFDIFSREIVRNMTRNGAGFIANLSNLAWFGKTTATQSMETFIRWRAIENRVPVLFATNNGSSILIGPDGQPLSPRLELFEAGHLGETVLVGGHYSF
;
A
#
# COMPACT_ATOMS: atom_id res chain seq x y z
N LEU A 1 7.88 13.43 7.75
CA LEU A 1 9.00 13.75 6.83
C LEU A 1 10.33 13.88 7.57
N GLU A 2 10.38 14.52 8.75
CA GLU A 2 11.60 14.60 9.57
C GLU A 2 12.10 13.21 9.98
N ASP A 3 11.21 12.32 10.39
CA ASP A 3 11.56 10.93 10.70
C ASP A 3 12.11 10.19 9.48
N SER A 4 11.58 10.48 8.28
CA SER A 4 12.09 9.91 7.04
C SER A 4 13.47 10.45 6.63
N GLU A 5 13.85 11.67 7.04
CA GLU A 5 15.19 12.19 6.79
C GLU A 5 16.24 11.50 7.68
N ASN A 6 15.90 11.13 8.90
CA ASN A 6 16.78 10.37 9.78
C ASN A 6 17.01 8.95 9.25
N LEU A 7 15.98 8.32 8.70
CA LEU A 7 16.04 7.03 8.02
C LEU A 7 17.15 6.91 6.99
N LEU A 8 17.29 7.92 6.13
CA LEU A 8 18.29 7.91 5.05
C LEU A 8 19.73 8.06 5.55
N LYS A 9 19.92 8.54 6.78
CA LYS A 9 21.24 8.65 7.42
C LYS A 9 21.68 7.32 8.00
N ASP A 10 20.74 6.56 8.55
CA ASP A 10 21.00 5.30 9.26
C ASP A 10 21.17 4.12 8.30
N TYR A 11 20.67 4.25 7.07
CA TYR A 11 20.81 3.23 6.03
C TYR A 11 21.56 3.80 4.81
N PRO A 12 22.89 3.73 4.82
CA PRO A 12 23.69 4.06 3.64
C PRO A 12 23.36 3.05 2.54
N VAL A 13 22.55 3.47 1.59
CA VAL A 13 22.22 2.65 0.43
C VAL A 13 23.43 2.58 -0.47
N GLU A 14 23.78 1.37 -0.91
CA GLU A 14 24.81 1.18 -1.94
C GLU A 14 24.53 2.10 -3.13
N SER A 15 25.56 2.80 -3.58
CA SER A 15 25.44 3.73 -4.70
C SER A 15 25.04 2.98 -5.97
N GLY A 16 23.99 3.44 -6.65
CA GLY A 16 23.53 2.86 -7.91
C GLY A 16 22.32 1.92 -7.81
N LEU A 17 21.88 1.50 -6.63
CA LEU A 17 20.66 0.74 -6.50
C LEU A 17 19.40 1.63 -6.47
N PRO A 18 18.26 1.18 -7.04
CA PRO A 18 16.99 1.88 -6.90
C PRO A 18 16.57 1.96 -5.43
N LYS A 19 16.16 3.16 -5.02
CA LYS A 19 15.68 3.41 -3.65
C LYS A 19 14.17 3.53 -3.67
N LEU A 20 13.51 2.81 -2.76
CA LEU A 20 12.08 2.88 -2.56
C LEU A 20 11.77 3.06 -1.08
N ILE A 21 11.05 4.12 -0.75
CA ILE A 21 10.46 4.31 0.58
C ILE A 21 8.99 3.99 0.49
N VAL A 22 8.52 3.19 1.42
CA VAL A 22 7.11 2.79 1.52
C VAL A 22 6.53 3.37 2.81
N TRP A 23 5.53 4.22 2.67
CA TRP A 23 4.75 4.71 3.81
C TRP A 23 3.43 3.94 3.92
N PRO A 24 3.04 3.54 5.13
CA PRO A 24 1.81 2.78 5.35
C PRO A 24 0.54 3.57 5.00
N GLU A 25 -0.60 2.92 5.10
CA GLU A 25 -1.92 3.52 4.90
C GLU A 25 -2.20 4.60 5.97
N SER A 26 -2.91 5.66 5.59
CA SER A 26 -3.35 6.77 6.47
C SER A 26 -2.25 7.66 7.03
N VAL A 27 -1.05 7.66 6.47
CA VAL A 27 0.00 8.63 6.84
C VAL A 27 -0.39 10.05 6.40
N PHE A 28 -1.14 10.16 5.30
CA PHE A 28 -1.67 11.43 4.81
C PHE A 28 -3.19 11.45 4.98
N PRO A 29 -3.71 12.34 5.83
CA PRO A 29 -5.16 12.46 6.06
C PRO A 29 -5.89 13.14 4.90
N ASP A 30 -5.15 13.84 4.05
CA ASP A 30 -5.71 14.65 2.96
C ASP A 30 -5.76 13.89 1.64
N PRO A 31 -6.77 14.14 0.78
CA PRO A 31 -6.80 13.62 -0.58
C PRO A 31 -5.58 14.08 -1.37
N PHE A 32 -4.72 13.13 -1.77
CA PHE A 32 -3.40 13.41 -2.32
C PHE A 32 -3.42 14.30 -3.57
N PHE A 33 -4.39 14.07 -4.47
CA PHE A 33 -4.49 14.84 -5.71
C PHE A 33 -5.26 16.16 -5.57
N LYS A 34 -5.98 16.38 -4.47
CA LYS A 34 -6.81 17.57 -4.27
C LYS A 34 -6.14 18.64 -3.40
N LYS A 35 -5.14 18.25 -2.60
CA LYS A 35 -4.38 19.18 -1.76
C LYS A 35 -2.94 19.30 -2.22
N ASP A 36 -2.62 20.42 -2.84
CA ASP A 36 -1.31 20.73 -3.41
C ASP A 36 -0.17 20.71 -2.37
N GLY A 37 -0.43 21.13 -1.15
CA GLY A 37 0.61 21.25 -0.12
C GLY A 37 1.28 19.93 0.22
N SER A 38 0.51 18.91 0.58
CA SER A 38 1.03 17.60 0.91
C SER A 38 1.69 16.93 -0.29
N ARG A 39 1.06 17.02 -1.46
CA ARG A 39 1.60 16.47 -2.70
C ARG A 39 2.95 17.10 -3.07
N LYS A 40 3.05 18.42 -3.07
CA LYS A 40 4.29 19.14 -3.40
C LYS A 40 5.42 18.78 -2.43
N ARG A 41 5.14 18.70 -1.13
CA ARG A 41 6.13 18.29 -0.13
C ARG A 41 6.69 16.89 -0.39
N VAL A 42 5.84 15.91 -0.74
CA VAL A 42 6.27 14.55 -1.10
C VAL A 42 7.13 14.57 -2.37
N GLN A 43 6.69 15.29 -3.39
CA GLN A 43 7.43 15.41 -4.66
C GLN A 43 8.79 16.11 -4.49
N GLU A 44 8.85 17.16 -3.69
CA GLU A 44 10.10 17.86 -3.37
C GLU A 44 11.05 16.98 -2.56
N TRP A 45 10.49 16.24 -1.60
CA TRP A 45 11.27 15.32 -0.79
C TRP A 45 11.86 14.16 -1.63
N ALA A 46 11.09 13.58 -2.54
CA ALA A 46 11.55 12.57 -3.48
C ALA A 46 12.72 13.08 -4.34
N ARG A 47 12.60 14.32 -4.87
CA ARG A 47 13.67 14.97 -5.65
C ARG A 47 14.92 15.25 -4.82
N LYS A 48 14.75 15.81 -3.62
CA LYS A 48 15.87 16.14 -2.72
C LYS A 48 16.71 14.91 -2.40
N HIS A 49 16.06 13.78 -2.16
CA HIS A 49 16.72 12.54 -1.73
C HIS A 49 16.94 11.52 -2.85
N GLN A 50 16.56 11.86 -4.09
CA GLN A 50 16.71 10.99 -5.27
C GLN A 50 16.15 9.56 -5.01
N THR A 51 14.96 9.50 -4.43
CA THR A 51 14.30 8.25 -4.01
C THR A 51 12.87 8.17 -4.50
N SER A 52 12.41 6.97 -4.81
CA SER A 52 10.99 6.73 -5.08
C SER A 52 10.22 6.61 -3.77
N ILE A 53 8.98 7.10 -3.77
CA ILE A 53 8.10 7.02 -2.60
C ILE A 53 6.79 6.35 -3.01
N LEU A 54 6.44 5.29 -2.31
CA LEU A 54 5.13 4.65 -2.39
C LEU A 54 4.35 4.98 -1.13
N LEU A 55 3.18 5.56 -1.28
CA LEU A 55 2.31 5.94 -0.17
C LEU A 55 0.86 5.58 -0.45
N ALA A 56 0.06 5.44 0.60
CA ALA A 56 -1.38 5.31 0.48
C ALA A 56 -2.10 6.57 0.99
N SER A 57 -3.21 6.89 0.36
CA SER A 57 -4.05 8.04 0.65
C SER A 57 -5.49 7.76 0.22
N ILE A 58 -6.32 8.77 0.27
CA ILE A 58 -7.65 8.79 -0.33
C ILE A 58 -7.68 9.77 -1.50
N ASP A 59 -8.61 9.56 -2.42
CA ASP A 59 -8.89 10.52 -3.48
C ASP A 59 -10.36 10.42 -3.89
N TRP A 60 -10.82 11.35 -4.67
CA TRP A 60 -12.17 11.35 -5.22
C TRP A 60 -12.22 11.94 -6.62
N GLU A 61 -13.17 11.44 -7.39
CA GLU A 61 -13.48 11.91 -8.74
C GLU A 61 -14.96 12.29 -8.81
N MET A 62 -15.28 13.28 -9.63
CA MET A 62 -16.68 13.64 -9.89
C MET A 62 -17.17 12.88 -11.11
N ASP A 63 -18.35 12.28 -11.01
CA ASP A 63 -19.11 11.80 -12.15
C ASP A 63 -20.52 12.42 -12.19
N GLU A 64 -21.37 11.90 -13.05
CA GLU A 64 -22.75 12.40 -13.23
C GLU A 64 -23.63 12.25 -11.96
N ASN A 65 -23.27 11.30 -11.08
CA ASN A 65 -24.01 10.98 -9.86
C ASN A 65 -23.39 11.61 -8.61
N GLY A 66 -22.25 12.32 -8.74
CA GLY A 66 -21.56 12.98 -7.63
C GLY A 66 -20.14 12.47 -7.37
N PRO A 67 -19.58 12.72 -6.17
CA PRO A 67 -18.23 12.33 -5.85
C PRO A 67 -18.12 10.81 -5.60
N ARG A 68 -17.15 10.17 -6.26
CA ARG A 68 -16.75 8.79 -6.06
C ARG A 68 -15.41 8.75 -5.34
N PHE A 69 -15.36 8.12 -4.18
CA PHE A 69 -14.18 8.07 -3.33
C PHE A 69 -13.40 6.77 -3.56
N PHE A 70 -12.08 6.88 -3.52
CA PHE A 70 -11.16 5.75 -3.70
C PHE A 70 -10.11 5.73 -2.59
N GLY A 71 -9.84 4.57 -2.02
CA GLY A 71 -8.58 4.30 -1.36
C GLY A 71 -7.51 4.11 -2.44
N ILE A 72 -6.43 4.86 -2.37
CA ILE A 72 -5.40 4.86 -3.42
C ILE A 72 -4.02 4.59 -2.86
N SER A 73 -3.14 4.04 -3.69
CA SER A 73 -1.71 4.21 -3.51
C SER A 73 -1.10 4.96 -4.69
N VAL A 74 -0.08 5.76 -4.39
CA VAL A 74 0.59 6.60 -5.38
C VAL A 74 2.08 6.33 -5.32
N MET A 75 2.69 6.16 -6.49
CA MET A 75 4.12 6.06 -6.65
C MET A 75 4.67 7.38 -7.19
N VAL A 76 5.58 7.98 -6.43
CA VAL A 76 6.32 9.19 -6.81
C VAL A 76 7.76 8.80 -7.11
N GLY A 77 8.26 9.17 -8.27
CA GLY A 77 9.63 8.88 -8.71
C GLY A 77 10.68 9.80 -8.10
N PRO A 78 11.97 9.46 -8.25
CA PRO A 78 13.07 10.24 -7.71
C PRO A 78 13.20 11.63 -8.36
N ASP A 79 12.59 11.85 -9.51
CA ASP A 79 12.45 13.16 -10.15
C ASP A 79 11.24 13.97 -9.62
N GLY A 80 10.52 13.41 -8.67
CA GLY A 80 9.30 13.99 -8.08
C GLY A 80 8.07 13.90 -8.96
N LYS A 81 8.12 13.17 -10.08
CA LYS A 81 6.93 12.95 -10.90
C LYS A 81 6.12 11.78 -10.35
N ILE A 82 4.81 11.86 -10.54
CA ILE A 82 3.91 10.75 -10.23
C ILE A 82 4.08 9.71 -11.33
N ILE A 83 4.54 8.51 -10.94
CA ILE A 83 4.71 7.36 -11.85
C ILE A 83 3.36 6.72 -12.13
N GLY A 84 2.49 6.63 -11.12
CA GLY A 84 1.19 6.01 -11.27
C GLY A 84 0.37 6.02 -9.99
N ARG A 85 -0.86 5.52 -10.13
CA ARG A 85 -1.84 5.36 -9.06
C ARG A 85 -2.44 3.95 -9.14
N TYR A 86 -2.67 3.34 -8.01
CA TYR A 86 -3.47 2.13 -7.84
C TYR A 86 -4.70 2.46 -7.00
N ASN A 87 -5.86 1.93 -7.35
CA ASN A 87 -7.09 2.04 -6.58
C ASN A 87 -7.36 0.72 -5.88
N LYS A 88 -7.65 0.78 -4.59
CA LYS A 88 -7.98 -0.38 -3.74
C LYS A 88 -9.11 -1.19 -4.35
N MET A 89 -8.91 -2.50 -4.47
CA MET A 89 -9.86 -3.40 -5.13
C MET A 89 -10.71 -4.20 -4.13
N PHE A 90 -10.14 -4.60 -3.00
CA PHE A 90 -10.85 -5.36 -1.97
C PHE A 90 -11.29 -4.44 -0.84
N LEU A 91 -12.54 -3.99 -0.90
CA LEU A 91 -13.12 -3.10 0.10
C LEU A 91 -13.67 -3.89 1.29
N ILE A 92 -13.50 -3.33 2.48
CA ILE A 92 -14.00 -3.93 3.72
C ILE A 92 -15.52 -3.81 3.77
N PRO A 93 -16.24 -4.96 3.83
CA PRO A 93 -17.69 -4.94 3.98
C PRO A 93 -18.10 -4.19 5.25
N PHE A 94 -19.13 -3.33 5.14
CA PHE A 94 -19.68 -2.47 6.21
C PHE A 94 -18.73 -1.38 6.74
N GLY A 95 -17.45 -1.39 6.37
CA GLY A 95 -16.49 -0.33 6.67
C GLY A 95 -16.28 0.63 5.50
N GLU A 96 -16.00 0.08 4.34
CA GLU A 96 -15.67 0.83 3.13
C GLU A 96 -16.74 0.69 2.04
N THR A 97 -17.54 -0.37 2.09
CA THR A 97 -18.63 -0.61 1.14
C THR A 97 -19.80 -1.34 1.80
N LEU A 98 -21.00 -1.14 1.26
CA LEU A 98 -22.16 -1.97 1.63
C LEU A 98 -22.24 -3.17 0.69
N PRO A 99 -22.14 -4.40 1.22
CA PRO A 99 -22.49 -5.59 0.46
C PRO A 99 -23.92 -5.47 -0.04
N PHE A 100 -24.17 -5.90 -1.28
CA PHE A 100 -25.49 -5.90 -1.91
C PHE A 100 -26.10 -4.50 -2.20
N ALA A 101 -25.32 -3.42 -2.12
CA ALA A 101 -25.82 -2.07 -2.42
C ALA A 101 -26.40 -1.96 -3.83
N ASP A 102 -25.80 -2.64 -4.80
CA ASP A 102 -26.25 -2.66 -6.19
C ASP A 102 -27.55 -3.44 -6.39
N TRP A 103 -27.80 -4.45 -5.54
CA TRP A 103 -28.99 -5.29 -5.65
C TRP A 103 -30.18 -4.71 -4.85
N PHE A 104 -29.89 -4.01 -3.74
CA PHE A 104 -30.90 -3.43 -2.86
C PHE A 104 -30.59 -1.99 -2.50
N PRO A 105 -30.66 -1.05 -3.46
CA PRO A 105 -30.27 0.34 -3.27
C PRO A 105 -31.06 1.06 -2.17
N GLU A 106 -32.35 0.75 -2.00
CA GLU A 106 -33.17 1.33 -0.94
C GLU A 106 -32.72 0.92 0.46
N ILE A 107 -32.39 -0.37 0.63
CA ILE A 107 -31.86 -0.91 1.88
C ILE A 107 -30.47 -0.32 2.15
N ALA A 108 -29.65 -0.22 1.12
CA ALA A 108 -28.32 0.39 1.22
C ALA A 108 -28.44 1.87 1.66
N ASN A 109 -29.36 2.63 1.08
CA ASN A 109 -29.61 4.03 1.45
C ASN A 109 -30.15 4.18 2.88
N TRP A 110 -30.98 3.25 3.30
CA TRP A 110 -31.48 3.23 4.68
C TRP A 110 -30.36 2.91 5.69
N LEU A 111 -29.53 1.90 5.41
CA LEU A 111 -28.35 1.54 6.21
C LEU A 111 -27.34 2.68 6.29
N ARG A 112 -27.07 3.36 5.17
CA ARG A 112 -26.19 4.55 5.11
C ARG A 112 -26.62 5.65 6.07
N LYS A 113 -27.91 5.89 6.19
CA LYS A 113 -28.47 6.87 7.13
C LYS A 113 -28.34 6.45 8.59
N LYS A 114 -28.25 5.15 8.86
CA LYS A 114 -28.17 4.58 10.21
C LYS A 114 -26.74 4.36 10.71
N ILE A 115 -25.83 4.01 9.80
CA ILE A 115 -24.43 3.74 10.13
C ILE A 115 -23.65 5.05 9.97
N HIS A 116 -23.39 5.73 11.08
CA HIS A 116 -22.53 6.92 11.11
C HIS A 116 -21.09 6.50 10.78
N ASN A 117 -20.40 7.29 9.96
CA ASN A 117 -18.99 7.11 9.56
C ASN A 117 -18.70 5.95 8.59
N MET A 118 -19.69 5.47 7.85
CA MET A 118 -19.40 4.54 6.77
C MET A 118 -18.90 5.32 5.55
N SER A 119 -17.64 5.07 5.20
CA SER A 119 -17.06 5.56 3.95
C SER A 119 -17.64 4.79 2.78
N GLN A 120 -17.91 5.46 1.67
CA GLN A 120 -18.32 4.81 0.43
C GLN A 120 -17.16 4.89 -0.54
N PHE A 121 -16.34 3.87 -0.53
CA PHE A 121 -15.28 3.74 -1.50
C PHE A 121 -15.74 2.93 -2.70
N GLU A 122 -15.24 3.33 -3.85
CA GLU A 122 -15.38 2.61 -5.11
C GLU A 122 -14.21 1.63 -5.27
N ARG A 123 -14.48 0.51 -5.94
CA ARG A 123 -13.47 -0.49 -6.22
C ARG A 123 -12.60 -0.08 -7.39
N GLY A 124 -11.29 -0.32 -7.26
CA GLY A 124 -10.39 -0.32 -8.39
C GLY A 124 -10.65 -1.50 -9.33
N THR A 125 -10.22 -1.36 -10.57
CA THR A 125 -10.38 -2.39 -11.61
C THR A 125 -9.05 -2.83 -12.24
N GLU A 126 -7.95 -2.13 -11.91
CA GLU A 126 -6.64 -2.34 -12.53
C GLU A 126 -5.62 -2.93 -11.57
N TYR A 127 -4.94 -3.97 -12.00
CA TYR A 127 -3.80 -4.57 -11.29
C TYR A 127 -2.53 -3.80 -11.64
N THR A 128 -2.37 -2.61 -11.06
CA THR A 128 -1.32 -1.66 -11.40
C THR A 128 0.06 -2.19 -11.03
N VAL A 129 0.99 -2.06 -11.98
CA VAL A 129 2.43 -2.28 -11.77
C VAL A 129 3.16 -0.97 -12.03
N PHE A 130 3.89 -0.51 -11.04
CA PHE A 130 4.76 0.67 -11.15
C PHE A 130 6.13 0.23 -11.64
N GLU A 131 6.60 0.84 -12.72
CA GLU A 131 7.95 0.62 -13.21
C GLU A 131 8.87 1.71 -12.69
N LEU A 132 9.84 1.32 -11.88
CA LEU A 132 10.86 2.18 -11.32
C LEU A 132 12.11 2.17 -12.22
N ASN A 133 13.06 3.02 -11.88
CA ASN A 133 14.36 3.04 -12.57
C ASN A 133 15.01 1.64 -12.59
N GLN A 134 15.78 1.36 -13.62
CA GLN A 134 16.47 0.08 -13.83
C GLN A 134 15.54 -1.13 -14.06
N GLY A 135 14.28 -0.87 -14.45
CA GLY A 135 13.32 -1.94 -14.76
C GLY A 135 12.73 -2.65 -13.55
N LEU A 136 12.92 -2.13 -12.35
CA LEU A 136 12.28 -2.66 -11.14
C LEU A 136 10.77 -2.45 -11.22
N LYS A 137 10.01 -3.54 -11.11
CA LYS A 137 8.54 -3.52 -11.14
C LYS A 137 7.95 -3.84 -9.78
N VAL A 138 7.17 -2.91 -9.27
CA VAL A 138 6.56 -2.96 -7.94
C VAL A 138 5.04 -2.79 -8.06
N SER A 139 4.28 -3.54 -7.28
CA SER A 139 2.85 -3.26 -7.08
C SER A 139 2.55 -2.96 -5.62
N ALA A 140 1.52 -2.16 -5.42
CA ALA A 140 0.97 -1.87 -4.11
C ALA A 140 -0.35 -2.61 -3.92
N SER A 141 -0.54 -3.22 -2.77
CA SER A 141 -1.83 -3.67 -2.25
C SER A 141 -2.17 -2.87 -1.01
N ILE A 142 -3.44 -2.53 -0.82
CA ILE A 142 -3.87 -1.71 0.31
C ILE A 142 -4.65 -2.57 1.29
N CYS A 143 -4.12 -2.69 2.52
CA CYS A 143 -4.77 -3.34 3.64
C CYS A 143 -5.36 -4.72 3.26
N PHE A 144 -6.68 -4.84 3.20
CA PHE A 144 -7.41 -6.08 2.92
C PHE A 144 -7.24 -6.65 1.50
N ASP A 145 -6.66 -5.91 0.56
CA ASP A 145 -6.32 -6.47 -0.76
C ASP A 145 -5.47 -7.74 -0.65
N ILE A 146 -4.64 -7.83 0.40
CA ILE A 146 -3.74 -8.98 0.62
C ILE A 146 -4.50 -10.29 0.88
N PHE A 147 -5.75 -10.23 1.34
CA PHE A 147 -6.59 -11.41 1.49
C PHE A 147 -7.03 -11.98 0.15
N SER A 148 -7.11 -11.15 -0.89
CA SER A 148 -7.45 -11.60 -2.23
C SER A 148 -6.24 -12.20 -2.93
N ARG A 149 -6.26 -13.51 -3.08
CA ARG A 149 -5.26 -14.23 -3.88
C ARG A 149 -5.21 -13.75 -5.32
N GLU A 150 -6.37 -13.42 -5.89
CA GLU A 150 -6.49 -12.98 -7.28
C GLU A 150 -5.77 -11.67 -7.53
N ILE A 151 -5.92 -10.69 -6.63
CA ILE A 151 -5.30 -9.38 -6.77
C ILE A 151 -3.77 -9.52 -6.84
N VAL A 152 -3.16 -10.15 -5.87
CA VAL A 152 -1.69 -10.29 -5.82
C VAL A 152 -1.16 -11.14 -6.97
N ARG A 153 -1.87 -12.22 -7.32
CA ARG A 153 -1.51 -13.07 -8.45
C ARG A 153 -1.52 -12.32 -9.78
N ASN A 154 -2.53 -11.47 -10.03
CA ASN A 154 -2.59 -10.71 -11.27
C ASN A 154 -1.57 -9.59 -11.30
N MET A 155 -1.28 -8.92 -10.19
CA MET A 155 -0.15 -7.98 -10.09
C MET A 155 1.17 -8.65 -10.47
N THR A 156 1.44 -9.85 -9.96
CA THR A 156 2.66 -10.61 -10.29
C THR A 156 2.67 -11.09 -11.75
N ARG A 157 1.53 -11.53 -12.27
CA ARG A 157 1.40 -11.89 -13.70
C ARG A 157 1.63 -10.71 -14.64
N ASN A 158 1.28 -9.50 -14.21
CA ASN A 158 1.57 -8.27 -14.93
C ASN A 158 3.04 -7.83 -14.78
N GLY A 159 3.85 -8.62 -14.06
CA GLY A 159 5.29 -8.47 -13.98
C GLY A 159 5.80 -7.82 -12.69
N ALA A 160 4.96 -7.62 -11.67
CA ALA A 160 5.45 -7.14 -10.38
C ALA A 160 6.42 -8.17 -9.77
N GLY A 161 7.66 -7.76 -9.53
CA GLY A 161 8.68 -8.56 -8.86
C GLY A 161 8.76 -8.29 -7.35
N PHE A 162 7.99 -7.32 -6.87
CA PHE A 162 7.90 -6.93 -5.46
C PHE A 162 6.50 -6.41 -5.16
N ILE A 163 5.93 -6.82 -4.03
CA ILE A 163 4.62 -6.34 -3.56
C ILE A 163 4.81 -5.58 -2.25
N ALA A 164 4.26 -4.37 -2.17
CA ALA A 164 4.15 -3.62 -0.92
C ALA A 164 2.69 -3.61 -0.46
N ASN A 165 2.42 -4.16 0.71
CA ASN A 165 1.12 -4.04 1.35
C ASN A 165 1.15 -2.89 2.36
N LEU A 166 0.35 -1.87 2.10
CA LEU A 166 0.24 -0.66 2.92
C LEU A 166 -1.03 -0.76 3.77
N SER A 167 -0.89 -0.86 5.09
CA SER A 167 -2.01 -1.14 5.98
C SER A 167 -2.13 -0.15 7.14
N ASN A 168 -3.38 0.11 7.50
CA ASN A 168 -3.72 0.79 8.74
C ASN A 168 -4.36 -0.21 9.71
N LEU A 169 -3.64 -0.60 10.75
CA LEU A 169 -4.10 -1.56 11.74
C LEU A 169 -4.59 -0.92 13.04
N ALA A 170 -4.70 0.42 13.10
CA ALA A 170 -5.13 1.14 14.30
C ALA A 170 -6.49 0.65 14.85
N TRP A 171 -7.38 0.25 13.94
CA TRP A 171 -8.72 -0.23 14.26
C TRP A 171 -8.75 -1.55 15.06
N PHE A 172 -7.71 -2.35 14.94
CA PHE A 172 -7.66 -3.68 15.55
C PHE A 172 -7.03 -3.70 16.94
N GLY A 173 -6.37 -2.61 17.35
CA GLY A 173 -5.68 -2.54 18.65
C GLY A 173 -4.72 -3.72 18.88
N LYS A 174 -4.61 -4.17 20.13
CA LYS A 174 -3.77 -5.32 20.52
C LYS A 174 -4.53 -6.65 20.35
N THR A 175 -4.85 -7.00 19.10
CA THR A 175 -5.53 -8.26 18.80
C THR A 175 -4.67 -9.17 17.92
N THR A 176 -5.11 -10.40 17.70
CA THR A 176 -4.46 -11.35 16.78
C THR A 176 -4.62 -10.99 15.30
N ALA A 177 -5.36 -9.93 14.98
CA ALA A 177 -5.60 -9.52 13.59
C ALA A 177 -4.30 -9.23 12.82
N THR A 178 -3.33 -8.58 13.48
CA THR A 178 -2.01 -8.32 12.88
C THR A 178 -1.28 -9.61 12.52
N GLN A 179 -1.28 -10.60 13.41
CA GLN A 179 -0.65 -11.90 13.18
C GLN A 179 -1.35 -12.66 12.04
N SER A 180 -2.68 -12.56 11.99
CA SER A 180 -3.46 -13.15 10.89
C SER A 180 -3.08 -12.51 9.56
N MET A 181 -2.99 -11.18 9.48
CA MET A 181 -2.58 -10.49 8.25
C MET A 181 -1.17 -10.88 7.84
N GLU A 182 -0.21 -10.94 8.76
CA GLU A 182 1.15 -11.41 8.46
C GLU A 182 1.15 -12.83 7.87
N THR A 183 0.28 -13.71 8.36
CA THR A 183 0.14 -15.06 7.79
C THR A 183 -0.27 -15.00 6.32
N PHE A 184 -1.21 -14.12 5.96
CA PHE A 184 -1.58 -13.92 4.55
C PHE A 184 -0.45 -13.29 3.72
N ILE A 185 0.31 -12.34 4.28
CA ILE A 185 1.52 -11.80 3.65
C ILE A 185 2.49 -12.93 3.28
N ARG A 186 2.77 -13.85 4.21
CA ARG A 186 3.62 -15.02 3.97
C ARG A 186 3.08 -15.91 2.85
N TRP A 187 1.78 -16.20 2.88
CA TRP A 187 1.16 -16.99 1.82
C TRP A 187 1.26 -16.31 0.46
N ARG A 188 1.02 -14.99 0.37
CA ARG A 188 1.16 -14.25 -0.90
C ARG A 188 2.60 -14.29 -1.42
N ALA A 189 3.58 -14.16 -0.54
CA ALA A 189 4.99 -14.26 -0.91
C ALA A 189 5.32 -15.64 -1.51
N ILE A 190 4.94 -16.73 -0.82
CA ILE A 190 5.18 -18.12 -1.26
C ILE A 190 4.43 -18.41 -2.58
N GLU A 191 3.13 -18.12 -2.63
CA GLU A 191 2.29 -18.42 -3.81
C GLU A 191 2.76 -17.73 -5.09
N ASN A 192 3.29 -16.52 -4.96
CA ASN A 192 3.69 -15.72 -6.10
C ASN A 192 5.21 -15.67 -6.31
N ARG A 193 5.99 -16.24 -5.38
CA ARG A 193 7.46 -16.27 -5.41
C ARG A 193 8.09 -14.88 -5.55
N VAL A 194 7.51 -13.90 -4.88
CA VAL A 194 8.01 -12.53 -4.83
C VAL A 194 8.10 -12.05 -3.39
N PRO A 195 9.08 -11.21 -3.05
CA PRO A 195 9.11 -10.62 -1.72
C PRO A 195 7.89 -9.72 -1.51
N VAL A 196 7.36 -9.74 -0.28
CA VAL A 196 6.23 -8.92 0.13
C VAL A 196 6.60 -8.11 1.36
N LEU A 197 6.53 -6.79 1.25
CA LEU A 197 6.64 -5.87 2.37
C LEU A 197 5.27 -5.68 3.01
N PHE A 198 5.18 -5.89 4.31
CA PHE A 198 4.04 -5.49 5.13
C PHE A 198 4.40 -4.19 5.85
N ALA A 199 3.91 -3.06 5.37
CA ALA A 199 4.12 -1.74 5.97
C ALA A 199 2.86 -1.29 6.71
N THR A 200 2.98 -1.05 8.01
CA THR A 200 1.84 -0.72 8.87
C THR A 200 2.10 0.55 9.67
N ASN A 201 1.05 1.30 9.99
CA ASN A 201 1.15 2.54 10.75
C ASN A 201 1.27 2.36 12.27
N ASN A 202 0.83 1.23 12.80
CA ASN A 202 0.89 0.93 14.24
C ASN A 202 1.00 -0.56 14.54
N GLY A 203 1.23 -1.36 13.52
CA GLY A 203 1.40 -2.80 13.61
C GLY A 203 2.83 -3.23 13.37
N SER A 204 3.06 -4.55 13.43
CA SER A 204 4.35 -5.10 13.12
C SER A 204 4.65 -5.01 11.62
N SER A 205 5.51 -4.09 11.24
CA SER A 205 6.02 -4.06 9.86
C SER A 205 7.12 -5.10 9.69
N ILE A 206 7.12 -5.78 8.53
CA ILE A 206 8.08 -6.85 8.23
C ILE A 206 8.22 -7.04 6.72
N LEU A 207 9.40 -7.42 6.28
CA LEU A 207 9.66 -7.87 4.92
C LEU A 207 9.74 -9.39 4.88
N ILE A 208 8.97 -10.02 4.01
CA ILE A 208 8.89 -11.46 3.82
C ILE A 208 9.47 -11.84 2.47
N GLY A 209 10.35 -12.84 2.47
CA GLY A 209 10.94 -13.39 1.25
C GLY A 209 9.99 -14.29 0.46
N PRO A 210 10.39 -14.64 -0.79
CA PRO A 210 9.59 -15.49 -1.68
C PRO A 210 9.36 -16.92 -1.14
N ASP A 211 10.15 -17.33 -0.16
CA ASP A 211 10.05 -18.60 0.58
C ASP A 211 9.17 -18.50 1.84
N GLY A 212 8.60 -17.31 2.10
CA GLY A 212 7.80 -17.03 3.29
C GLY A 212 8.62 -16.74 4.55
N GLN A 213 9.96 -16.72 4.47
CA GLN A 213 10.80 -16.38 5.62
C GLN A 213 10.98 -14.87 5.76
N PRO A 214 11.17 -14.35 6.98
CA PRO A 214 11.48 -12.94 7.18
C PRO A 214 12.85 -12.60 6.58
N LEU A 215 12.90 -11.52 5.82
CA LEU A 215 14.14 -10.91 5.31
C LEU A 215 14.59 -9.71 6.17
N SER A 216 13.76 -9.25 7.09
CA SER A 216 14.07 -8.15 8.00
C SER A 216 13.74 -8.52 9.44
N PRO A 217 14.29 -7.80 10.42
CA PRO A 217 13.69 -7.73 11.75
C PRO A 217 12.23 -7.28 11.65
N ARG A 218 11.45 -7.60 12.66
CA ARG A 218 10.07 -7.11 12.79
C ARG A 218 10.09 -5.81 13.60
N LEU A 219 9.34 -4.81 13.16
CA LEU A 219 8.97 -3.70 14.05
C LEU A 219 7.82 -4.16 14.93
N GLU A 220 7.94 -3.89 16.23
CA GLU A 220 6.93 -4.30 17.20
C GLU A 220 5.67 -3.42 17.14
N LEU A 221 4.58 -3.93 17.68
CA LEU A 221 3.31 -3.22 17.76
C LEU A 221 3.44 -1.95 18.60
N PHE A 222 2.96 -0.83 18.08
CA PHE A 222 2.96 0.49 18.71
C PHE A 222 4.34 1.09 18.97
N GLU A 223 5.38 0.54 18.36
CA GLU A 223 6.69 1.15 18.32
C GLU A 223 6.87 1.93 17.02
N ALA A 224 7.26 3.21 17.16
CA ALA A 224 7.68 4.00 16.02
C ALA A 224 9.06 3.51 15.56
N GLY A 225 9.18 3.22 14.26
CA GLY A 225 10.43 2.70 13.73
C GLY A 225 10.40 2.63 12.20
N HIS A 226 11.46 2.09 11.67
CA HIS A 226 11.64 1.87 10.24
C HIS A 226 12.42 0.58 9.97
N LEU A 227 12.22 0.04 8.78
CA LEU A 227 12.97 -1.09 8.25
C LEU A 227 13.76 -0.61 7.04
N GLY A 228 15.04 -0.98 6.97
CA GLY A 228 15.87 -0.76 5.80
C GLY A 228 16.52 -2.06 5.39
N GLU A 229 16.25 -2.50 4.15
CA GLU A 229 16.77 -3.74 3.62
C GLU A 229 17.10 -3.62 2.14
N THR A 230 18.12 -4.36 1.71
CA THR A 230 18.39 -4.56 0.28
C THR A 230 17.74 -5.87 -0.16
N VAL A 231 16.88 -5.78 -1.16
CA VAL A 231 16.07 -6.92 -1.62
C VAL A 231 16.41 -7.26 -3.05
N LEU A 232 16.65 -8.53 -3.32
CA LEU A 232 16.74 -9.05 -4.68
C LEU A 232 15.32 -9.18 -5.25
N VAL A 233 15.08 -8.51 -6.37
CA VAL A 233 13.79 -8.50 -7.04
C VAL A 233 13.95 -9.04 -8.46
N GLY A 234 13.02 -9.89 -8.90
CA GLY A 234 12.98 -10.39 -10.29
C GLY A 234 13.77 -11.66 -10.55
N GLY A 235 14.23 -12.36 -9.53
CA GLY A 235 14.73 -13.72 -9.68
C GLY A 235 13.59 -14.67 -10.04
N HIS A 236 13.66 -15.37 -11.18
CA HIS A 236 12.83 -16.55 -11.39
C HIS A 236 13.29 -17.62 -10.42
N TYR A 237 12.65 -17.70 -9.25
CA TYR A 237 12.86 -18.80 -8.35
C TYR A 237 12.22 -20.04 -8.99
N SER A 238 13.03 -20.81 -9.75
CA SER A 238 12.64 -22.17 -10.15
C SER A 238 12.83 -23.09 -8.94
N PHE A 239 11.84 -23.89 -8.62
CA PHE A 239 12.01 -25.06 -7.77
C PHE A 239 12.60 -26.20 -8.57
#